data_acff639d54929ff4b19f64bf6b25536a
#
_entry.id   acff639d54929ff4b19f64bf6b25536a
#
_cell.length_a   1.000
_cell.length_b   1.000
_cell.length_c   1.000
_cell.angle_alpha   90.00
_cell.angle_beta   90.00
_cell.angle_gamma   90.00
#
_symmetry.space_group_name_H-M   'P 1'
#
loop_
_entity.id
_entity.type
_entity.pdbx_description
1 polymer ?
#
loop_
_entity_poly.entity_id
_entity_poly.type
_entity_poly.pdbx_seq_one_letter_code
_entity_poly.pdbx_strand_id
1 'polypeptide(L)'
;MKPIRFSKHALGYITSRGFAVAEVEEAIRTCAWSPAELGRLDCRKNFACGLTWNGKVYATKQVRPVFVEEAEEIVVITVYTYYF
;
A
#
# COMPACT_ATOMS: atom_id res chain seq x y z
N MET A 1 17.64 -1.53 3.93
CA MET A 1 16.32 -2.06 4.28
C MET A 1 16.09 -3.44 3.66
N LYS A 2 15.32 -4.26 4.30
CA LYS A 2 15.00 -5.59 3.80
C LYS A 2 14.28 -5.53 2.46
N PRO A 3 14.46 -6.54 1.58
CA PRO A 3 13.68 -6.60 0.35
C PRO A 3 12.19 -6.74 0.66
N ILE A 4 11.36 -6.21 -0.24
CA ILE A 4 9.91 -6.22 -0.10
C ILE A 4 9.35 -7.17 -1.15
N ARG A 5 8.64 -8.21 -0.69
CA ARG A 5 7.99 -9.19 -1.54
C ARG A 5 6.47 -9.05 -1.44
N PHE A 6 5.79 -9.15 -2.56
CA PHE A 6 4.33 -9.07 -2.61
C PHE A 6 3.75 -10.47 -2.69
N SER A 7 2.74 -10.75 -1.85
CA SER A 7 1.98 -11.98 -1.96
C SER A 7 1.17 -11.99 -3.26
N LYS A 8 0.75 -13.19 -3.70
CA LYS A 8 -0.13 -13.30 -4.87
C LYS A 8 -1.43 -12.53 -4.66
N HIS A 9 -1.97 -12.57 -3.44
CA HIS A 9 -3.17 -11.85 -3.07
C HIS A 9 -2.99 -10.34 -3.28
N ALA A 10 -1.87 -9.78 -2.79
CA ALA A 10 -1.59 -8.35 -2.95
C ALA A 10 -1.44 -7.97 -4.42
N LEU A 11 -0.70 -8.76 -5.20
CA LEU A 11 -0.50 -8.48 -6.63
C LEU A 11 -1.80 -8.53 -7.40
N GLY A 12 -2.75 -9.37 -6.99
CA GLY A 12 -4.05 -9.48 -7.65
C GLY A 12 -4.89 -8.20 -7.57
N TYR A 13 -4.58 -7.27 -6.67
CA TYR A 13 -5.34 -6.03 -6.50
C TYR A 13 -4.72 -4.81 -7.18
N ILE A 14 -3.59 -4.96 -7.88
CA ILE A 14 -2.92 -3.81 -8.53
C ILE A 14 -3.90 -3.06 -9.43
N THR A 15 -4.58 -3.77 -10.32
CA THR A 15 -5.50 -3.14 -11.28
C THR A 15 -6.78 -2.65 -10.59
N SER A 16 -7.40 -3.49 -9.77
CA SER A 16 -8.71 -3.18 -9.20
C SER A 16 -8.65 -2.08 -8.14
N ARG A 17 -7.54 -1.97 -7.41
CA ARG A 17 -7.36 -0.94 -6.38
C ARG A 17 -6.48 0.23 -6.83
N GLY A 18 -5.82 0.11 -7.98
CA GLY A 18 -5.11 1.21 -8.61
C GLY A 18 -3.85 1.65 -7.90
N PHE A 19 -3.07 0.74 -7.32
CA PHE A 19 -1.78 1.09 -6.74
C PHE A 19 -0.64 0.58 -7.63
N ALA A 20 0.53 1.21 -7.47
CA ALA A 20 1.77 0.75 -8.11
C ALA A 20 2.68 0.12 -7.04
N VAL A 21 3.46 -0.88 -7.44
CA VAL A 21 4.45 -1.51 -6.55
C VAL A 21 5.38 -0.46 -5.95
N ALA A 22 5.86 0.48 -6.76
CA ALA A 22 6.75 1.55 -6.31
C ALA A 22 6.11 2.42 -5.22
N GLU A 23 4.81 2.69 -5.31
CA GLU A 23 4.10 3.46 -4.29
C GLU A 23 4.06 2.73 -2.96
N VAL A 24 3.81 1.43 -2.99
CA VAL A 24 3.79 0.61 -1.78
C VAL A 24 5.17 0.56 -1.14
N GLU A 25 6.20 0.36 -1.94
CA GLU A 25 7.58 0.34 -1.44
C GLU A 25 7.96 1.67 -0.81
N GLU A 26 7.60 2.79 -1.44
CA GLU A 26 7.87 4.11 -0.90
C GLU A 26 7.15 4.30 0.44
N ALA A 27 5.89 3.90 0.54
CA ALA A 27 5.13 4.02 1.78
C ALA A 27 5.81 3.24 2.92
N ILE A 28 6.20 2.01 2.67
CA ILE A 28 6.85 1.17 3.69
C ILE A 28 8.19 1.76 4.12
N ARG A 29 8.97 2.30 3.18
CA ARG A 29 10.32 2.80 3.46
C ARG A 29 10.33 4.18 4.11
N THR A 30 9.30 4.99 3.94
CA THR A 30 9.32 6.40 4.35
C THR A 30 8.34 6.76 5.45
N CYS A 31 7.33 5.92 5.71
CA CYS A 31 6.28 6.24 6.69
C CYS A 31 6.42 5.39 7.94
N ALA A 32 5.90 5.91 9.05
CA ALA A 32 5.88 5.16 10.31
C ALA A 32 4.93 3.97 10.21
N TRP A 33 5.33 2.85 10.81
CA TRP A 33 4.54 1.63 10.85
C TRP A 33 3.68 1.59 12.10
N SER A 34 2.47 1.05 11.97
CA SER A 34 1.54 0.87 13.08
C SER A 34 1.12 -0.58 13.17
N PRO A 35 0.77 -1.07 14.37
CA PRO A 35 0.22 -2.41 14.51
C PRO A 35 -1.11 -2.54 13.75
N ALA A 36 -1.27 -3.65 13.07
CA ALA A 36 -2.51 -4.03 12.41
C ALA A 36 -3.00 -5.36 12.98
N GLU A 37 -4.13 -5.85 12.48
CA GLU A 37 -4.69 -7.10 12.98
C GLU A 37 -3.79 -8.30 12.68
N LEU A 38 -3.94 -9.35 13.46
CA LEU A 38 -3.27 -10.66 13.26
C LEU A 38 -1.74 -10.57 13.29
N GLY A 39 -1.19 -9.66 14.11
CA GLY A 39 0.25 -9.51 14.23
C GLY A 39 0.92 -8.86 13.04
N ARG A 40 0.14 -8.25 12.17
CA ARG A 40 0.64 -7.55 10.99
C ARG A 40 0.95 -6.09 11.31
N LEU A 41 1.56 -5.41 10.35
CA LEU A 41 1.86 -3.99 10.42
C LEU A 41 1.20 -3.29 9.22
N ASP A 42 0.95 -2.00 9.36
CA ASP A 42 0.52 -1.18 8.25
C ASP A 42 1.20 0.19 8.28
N CYS A 43 1.11 0.89 7.17
CA CYS A 43 1.48 2.29 7.08
C CYS A 43 0.60 2.95 6.02
N ARG A 44 0.62 4.28 5.97
CA ARG A 44 -0.21 5.03 5.03
C ARG A 44 0.61 6.15 4.43
N LYS A 45 0.47 6.35 3.12
CA LYS A 45 1.11 7.47 2.44
C LYS A 45 0.14 8.05 1.41
N ASN A 46 0.07 9.38 1.42
CA ASN A 46 -0.75 10.11 0.46
C ASN A 46 0.09 10.49 -0.75
N PHE A 47 -0.48 10.31 -1.93
CA PHE A 47 0.13 10.71 -3.20
C PHE A 47 -0.79 11.69 -3.90
N ALA A 48 -0.22 12.66 -4.60
CA ALA A 48 -1.00 13.54 -5.46
C ALA A 48 -1.64 12.70 -6.57
N CYS A 49 -2.92 12.97 -6.83
CA CYS A 49 -3.70 12.20 -7.78
C CYS A 49 -4.62 13.14 -8.54
N GLY A 50 -4.67 13.04 -9.86
CA GLY A 50 -5.60 13.81 -10.69
C GLY A 50 -6.67 12.91 -11.30
N LEU A 51 -7.11 11.91 -10.56
CA LEU A 51 -8.02 10.89 -11.07
C LEU A 51 -9.46 11.38 -11.09
N THR A 52 -10.12 11.23 -12.25
CA THR A 52 -11.57 11.43 -12.37
C THR A 52 -12.22 10.05 -12.44
N TRP A 53 -13.16 9.81 -11.52
CA TRP A 53 -13.87 8.54 -11.48
C TRP A 53 -15.32 8.78 -11.09
N ASN A 54 -16.25 8.19 -11.85
CA ASN A 54 -17.68 8.37 -11.65
C ASN A 54 -18.09 9.86 -11.65
N GLY A 55 -17.47 10.67 -12.53
CA GLY A 55 -17.76 12.09 -12.63
C GLY A 55 -17.20 12.93 -11.49
N LYS A 56 -16.39 12.35 -10.60
CA LYS A 56 -15.79 13.04 -9.46
C LYS A 56 -14.28 13.09 -9.58
N VAL A 57 -13.69 14.23 -9.25
CA VAL A 57 -12.24 14.42 -9.28
C VAL A 57 -11.69 14.18 -7.88
N TYR A 58 -10.66 13.34 -7.77
CA TYR A 58 -9.96 13.06 -6.53
C TYR A 58 -8.55 13.64 -6.59
N ALA A 59 -8.22 14.49 -5.64
CA ALA A 59 -6.91 15.11 -5.58
C ALA A 59 -5.87 14.21 -4.93
N THR A 60 -6.28 13.30 -4.07
CA THR A 60 -5.38 12.50 -3.25
C THR A 60 -5.70 11.02 -3.36
N LYS A 61 -4.64 10.21 -3.47
CA LYS A 61 -4.70 8.76 -3.33
C LYS A 61 -3.90 8.37 -2.09
N GLN A 62 -4.54 7.69 -1.14
CA GLN A 62 -3.84 7.14 0.01
C GLN A 62 -3.60 5.65 -0.20
N VAL A 63 -2.35 5.23 -0.11
CA VAL A 63 -1.96 3.83 -0.23
C VAL A 63 -1.66 3.30 1.18
N ARG A 64 -2.34 2.22 1.55
CA ARG A 64 -2.18 1.59 2.86
C ARG A 64 -1.82 0.12 2.69
N PRO A 65 -0.53 -0.22 2.66
CA PRO A 65 -0.11 -1.63 2.65
C PRO A 65 -0.24 -2.24 4.04
N VAL A 66 -0.65 -3.50 4.07
CA VAL A 66 -0.63 -4.35 5.27
C VAL A 66 0.39 -5.44 5.02
N PHE A 67 1.35 -5.56 5.93
CA PHE A 67 2.52 -6.41 5.71
C PHE A 67 3.00 -7.05 7.01
N VAL A 68 3.88 -8.04 6.88
CA VAL A 68 4.62 -8.64 8.00
C VAL A 68 6.10 -8.42 7.76
N GLU A 69 6.81 -8.15 8.86
CA GLU A 69 8.26 -8.05 8.83
C GLU A 69 8.86 -9.37 9.29
N GLU A 70 9.55 -10.05 8.39
CA GLU A 70 10.26 -11.29 8.68
C GLU A 70 11.75 -11.01 8.83
N ALA A 71 12.53 -12.03 9.24
CA ALA A 71 13.95 -11.84 9.51
C ALA A 71 14.70 -11.33 8.28
N GLU A 72 14.36 -11.82 7.09
CA GLU A 72 15.10 -11.55 5.86
C GLU A 72 14.34 -10.67 4.87
N GLU A 73 13.04 -10.46 5.07
CA GLU A 73 12.21 -9.76 4.10
C GLU A 73 10.97 -9.16 4.73
N ILE A 74 10.35 -8.25 3.99
CA ILE A 74 9.03 -7.71 4.31
C ILE A 74 8.06 -8.32 3.30
N VAL A 75 6.96 -8.90 3.76
CA VAL A 75 5.96 -9.53 2.88
C VAL A 75 4.68 -8.71 2.92
N VAL A 76 4.30 -8.15 1.79
CA VAL A 76 3.05 -7.39 1.66
C VAL A 76 1.90 -8.38 1.47
N ILE A 77 0.96 -8.37 2.42
CA ILE A 77 -0.17 -9.30 2.44
C ILE A 77 -1.31 -8.76 1.61
N THR A 78 -1.63 -7.47 1.76
CA THR A 78 -2.66 -6.81 0.97
C THR A 78 -2.38 -5.30 0.92
N VAL A 79 -3.06 -4.60 0.03
CA VAL A 79 -2.93 -3.15 -0.12
C VAL A 79 -4.31 -2.56 -0.28
N TYR A 80 -4.63 -1.58 0.55
CA TYR A 80 -5.85 -0.79 0.42
C TYR A 80 -5.52 0.57 -0.19
N THR A 81 -6.41 1.09 -1.00
CA THR A 81 -6.29 2.43 -1.57
C THR A 81 -7.56 3.22 -1.28
N TYR A 82 -7.37 4.49 -0.95
CA TYR A 82 -8.46 5.41 -0.67
C TYR A 82 -8.26 6.66 -1.54
N TYR A 83 -9.36 7.20 -2.05
CA TYR A 83 -9.34 8.39 -2.91
C TYR A 83 -10.18 9.49 -2.27
N PHE A 84 -9.61 10.69 -2.20
CA PHE A 84 -10.32 11.84 -1.62
C PHE A 84 -9.77 13.19 -2.08
#